data_df1eae67cdd37f138b2a913955bdf341
#
_entry.id   df1eae67cdd37f138b2a913955bdf341
#
_cell.length_a   1.000
_cell.length_b   1.000
_cell.length_c   1.000
_cell.angle_alpha   90.00
_cell.angle_beta   90.00
_cell.angle_gamma   90.00
#
_symmetry.space_group_name_H-M   'P 1'
#
loop_
_entity.id
_entity.type
_entity.pdbx_description
1 polymer ?
#
loop_
_entity_poly.entity_id
_entity_poly.type
_entity_poly.pdbx_seq_one_letter_code
_entity_poly.pdbx_strand_id
1 'polypeptide(L)'
;MQLQSMKHSWQSAAHAFDTLVPGAPGLEELLSMAWALRLNNLKVSSSDAAPIIVHRALQIVGILGYKNDSPFSLGRHYRDVLSASLMISNDRIAAKSASMLLVFKDEL
;
A
#
# COMPACT_ATOMS: atom_id res chain seq x y z
N MET A 1 -6.60 6.30 12.70
CA MET A 1 -7.60 5.96 11.67
C MET A 1 -6.98 5.50 10.38
N GLN A 2 -6.01 6.25 9.83
CA GLN A 2 -5.31 5.84 8.60
C GLN A 2 -4.51 4.55 8.78
N LEU A 3 -3.87 4.35 9.92
CA LEU A 3 -3.15 3.11 10.20
C LEU A 3 -4.09 1.91 10.21
N GLN A 4 -5.23 2.02 10.85
CA GLN A 4 -6.23 0.94 10.87
C GLN A 4 -6.76 0.65 9.46
N SER A 5 -7.03 1.69 8.69
CA SER A 5 -7.51 1.55 7.31
C SER A 5 -6.48 0.82 6.45
N MET A 6 -5.21 1.21 6.53
CA MET A 6 -4.12 0.55 5.81
C MET A 6 -3.99 -0.92 6.24
N LYS A 7 -4.06 -1.18 7.55
CA LYS A 7 -3.96 -2.53 8.11
C LYS A 7 -5.11 -3.41 7.60
N HIS A 8 -6.34 -2.91 7.61
CA HIS A 8 -7.49 -3.64 7.08
C HIS A 8 -7.33 -3.95 5.59
N SER A 9 -6.80 -3.00 4.81
CA SER A 9 -6.62 -3.18 3.38
C SER A 9 -5.66 -4.33 3.07
N TRP A 10 -4.48 -4.36 3.70
CA TRP A 10 -3.52 -5.40 3.40
C TRP A 10 -3.93 -6.75 3.99
N GLN A 11 -4.56 -6.76 5.17
CA GLN A 11 -5.05 -8.00 5.78
C GLN A 11 -6.19 -8.62 4.96
N SER A 12 -7.09 -7.80 4.44
CA SER A 12 -8.17 -8.26 3.57
C SER A 12 -7.62 -8.88 2.28
N ALA A 13 -6.64 -8.23 1.66
CA ALA A 13 -6.00 -8.75 0.45
C ALA A 13 -5.25 -10.05 0.73
N ALA A 14 -4.51 -10.13 1.84
CA ALA A 14 -3.77 -11.33 2.23
C ALA A 14 -4.72 -12.50 2.51
N HIS A 15 -5.81 -12.24 3.22
CA HIS A 15 -6.81 -13.28 3.50
C HIS A 15 -7.45 -13.81 2.22
N ALA A 16 -7.82 -12.93 1.33
CA ALA A 16 -8.40 -13.31 0.04
C ALA A 16 -7.39 -14.12 -0.80
N PHE A 17 -6.13 -13.74 -0.79
CA PHE A 17 -5.05 -14.47 -1.46
C PHE A 17 -4.93 -15.89 -0.90
N ASP A 18 -4.86 -16.03 0.42
CA ASP A 18 -4.72 -17.32 1.10
C ASP A 18 -5.90 -18.24 0.79
N THR A 19 -7.09 -17.70 0.60
CA THR A 19 -8.28 -18.46 0.25
C THR A 19 -8.21 -19.02 -1.17
N LEU A 20 -7.55 -18.32 -2.09
CA LEU A 20 -7.50 -18.69 -3.50
C LEU A 20 -6.35 -19.64 -3.86
N VAL A 21 -5.20 -19.49 -3.19
CA VAL A 21 -3.96 -20.23 -3.52
C VAL A 21 -4.12 -21.75 -3.52
N PRO A 22 -4.91 -22.39 -2.62
CA PRO A 22 -4.95 -23.85 -2.55
C PRO A 22 -5.52 -24.58 -3.76
N GLY A 23 -6.13 -23.90 -4.74
CA GLY A 23 -6.79 -24.57 -5.86
C GLY A 23 -6.37 -24.04 -7.22
N ALA A 24 -6.45 -24.90 -8.27
CA ALA A 24 -6.16 -24.49 -9.64
C ALA A 24 -7.07 -23.36 -10.13
N PRO A 25 -8.38 -23.35 -9.83
CA PRO A 25 -9.23 -22.20 -10.13
C PRO A 25 -8.78 -20.93 -9.42
N GLY A 26 -8.20 -21.07 -8.21
CA GLY A 26 -7.64 -19.96 -7.47
C GLY A 26 -6.43 -19.35 -8.15
N LEU A 27 -5.58 -20.14 -8.78
CA LEU A 27 -4.42 -19.65 -9.52
C LEU A 27 -4.85 -18.82 -10.72
N GLU A 28 -5.84 -19.26 -11.47
CA GLU A 28 -6.38 -18.48 -12.59
C GLU A 28 -6.93 -17.14 -12.12
N GLU A 29 -7.64 -17.15 -11.01
CA GLU A 29 -8.17 -15.93 -10.39
C GLU A 29 -7.04 -14.98 -10.00
N LEU A 30 -5.95 -15.49 -9.42
CA LEU A 30 -4.79 -14.69 -9.04
C LEU A 30 -4.12 -14.03 -10.25
N LEU A 31 -4.19 -14.66 -11.41
CA LEU A 31 -3.62 -14.12 -12.64
C LEU A 31 -4.59 -13.19 -13.37
N SER A 32 -5.79 -12.98 -12.83
CA SER A 32 -6.79 -12.13 -13.47
C SER A 32 -6.42 -10.65 -13.38
N MET A 33 -6.99 -9.86 -14.30
CA MET A 33 -6.82 -8.41 -14.31
C MET A 33 -7.42 -7.76 -13.05
N ALA A 34 -8.50 -8.34 -12.53
CA ALA A 34 -9.13 -7.85 -11.29
C ALA A 34 -8.17 -7.92 -10.11
N TRP A 35 -7.42 -9.02 -9.99
CA TRP A 35 -6.41 -9.16 -8.94
C TRP A 35 -5.24 -8.20 -9.14
N ALA A 36 -4.80 -7.99 -10.39
CA ALA A 36 -3.75 -7.03 -10.67
C ALA A 36 -4.17 -5.62 -10.22
N LEU A 37 -5.42 -5.22 -10.51
CA LEU A 37 -5.96 -3.93 -10.06
C LEU A 37 -6.01 -3.84 -8.54
N ARG A 38 -6.46 -4.90 -7.87
CA ARG A 38 -6.55 -4.93 -6.42
C ARG A 38 -5.19 -4.76 -5.75
N LEU A 39 -4.18 -5.48 -6.25
CA LEU A 39 -2.83 -5.40 -5.71
C LEU A 39 -2.18 -4.04 -6.02
N ASN A 40 -2.41 -3.48 -7.21
CA ASN A 40 -1.94 -2.16 -7.55
C ASN A 40 -2.56 -1.08 -6.65
N ASN A 41 -3.86 -1.18 -6.39
CA ASN A 41 -4.55 -0.26 -5.49
C ASN A 41 -4.01 -0.36 -4.07
N LEU A 42 -3.73 -1.57 -3.60
CA LEU A 42 -3.15 -1.79 -2.28
C LEU A 42 -1.76 -1.14 -2.18
N LYS A 43 -0.93 -1.33 -3.18
CA LYS A 43 0.43 -0.74 -3.23
C LYS A 43 0.36 0.78 -3.21
N VAL A 44 -0.45 1.38 -4.05
CA VAL A 44 -0.56 2.84 -4.16
C VAL A 44 -1.14 3.43 -2.87
N SER A 45 -2.26 2.89 -2.38
CA SER A 45 -2.92 3.41 -1.18
C SER A 45 -2.04 3.29 0.06
N SER A 46 -1.33 2.16 0.21
CA SER A 46 -0.44 1.95 1.35
C SER A 46 0.77 2.86 1.31
N SER A 47 1.40 3.01 0.14
CA SER A 47 2.57 3.88 -0.01
C SER A 47 2.23 5.37 0.11
N ASP A 48 1.01 5.76 -0.24
CA ASP A 48 0.54 7.14 -0.02
C ASP A 48 0.18 7.39 1.44
N ALA A 49 -0.39 6.39 2.13
CA ALA A 49 -0.80 6.52 3.53
C ALA A 49 0.39 6.47 4.50
N ALA A 50 1.41 5.68 4.22
CA ALA A 50 2.51 5.45 5.15
C ALA A 50 3.25 6.73 5.57
N PRO A 51 3.62 7.66 4.67
CA PRO A 51 4.24 8.92 5.08
C PRO A 51 3.35 9.75 5.98
N ILE A 52 2.05 9.76 5.73
CA ILE A 52 1.09 10.51 6.53
C ILE A 52 1.01 9.93 7.95
N ILE A 53 1.02 8.61 8.06
CA ILE A 53 0.99 7.91 9.35
C ILE A 53 2.25 8.24 10.15
N VAL A 54 3.43 8.16 9.55
CA VAL A 54 4.69 8.47 10.22
C VAL A 54 4.76 9.96 10.59
N HIS A 55 4.27 10.85 9.72
CA HIS A 55 4.22 12.27 10.00
C HIS A 55 3.36 12.56 11.23
N ARG A 56 2.20 11.92 11.36
CA ARG A 56 1.33 12.06 12.53
C ARG A 56 1.99 11.50 13.78
N ALA A 57 2.69 10.38 13.67
CA ALA A 57 3.47 9.82 14.78
C ALA A 57 4.56 10.80 15.23
N LEU A 58 5.24 11.46 14.29
CA LEU A 58 6.22 12.49 14.58
C LEU A 58 5.59 13.66 15.34
N GLN A 59 4.40 14.08 14.97
CA GLN A 59 3.67 15.15 15.68
C GLN A 59 3.35 14.75 17.13
N ILE A 60 3.06 13.49 17.37
CA ILE A 60 2.77 12.99 18.73
C ILE A 60 4.04 12.94 19.57
N VAL A 61 5.13 12.40 19.02
CA VAL A 61 6.41 12.27 19.73
C VAL A 61 7.09 13.64 19.90
N GLY A 62 6.94 14.53 18.93
CA GLY A 62 7.47 15.88 18.97
C GLY A 62 8.96 15.92 18.63
N ILE A 63 9.67 16.87 19.24
CA ILE A 63 11.08 17.18 18.88
C ILE A 63 12.00 15.98 19.07
N LEU A 64 11.73 15.10 20.02
CA LEU A 64 12.55 13.91 20.25
C LEU A 64 12.46 12.94 19.08
N GLY A 65 11.33 12.90 18.38
CA GLY A 65 11.18 12.11 17.16
C GLY A 65 11.89 12.73 15.97
N TYR A 66 12.01 14.05 15.95
CA TYR A 66 12.68 14.79 14.88
C TYR A 66 14.20 14.69 14.95
N LYS A 67 14.75 14.65 16.17
CA LYS A 67 16.20 14.61 16.38
C LYS A 67 16.78 13.26 16.00
N ASN A 68 17.90 13.26 15.28
CA ASN A 68 18.56 12.03 14.85
C ASN A 68 19.29 11.30 15.98
N ASP A 69 19.69 12.01 17.04
CA ASP A 69 20.43 11.44 18.17
C ASP A 69 19.55 10.99 19.33
N SER A 70 18.25 11.01 19.15
CA SER A 70 17.28 10.59 20.16
C SER A 70 16.93 9.09 20.01
N PRO A 71 16.73 8.35 21.13
CA PRO A 71 16.23 6.97 21.05
C PRO A 71 14.80 6.89 20.49
N PHE A 72 14.09 8.01 20.43
CA PHE A 72 12.74 8.09 19.88
C PHE A 72 12.69 8.63 18.44
N SER A 73 13.87 8.74 17.79
CA SER A 73 13.98 9.31 16.45
C SER A 73 13.11 8.54 15.44
N LEU A 74 12.37 9.27 14.63
CA LEU A 74 11.57 8.75 13.52
C LEU A 74 12.15 9.15 12.15
N GLY A 75 13.31 9.83 12.13
CA GLY A 75 13.90 10.34 10.90
C GLY A 75 14.14 9.27 9.86
N ARG A 76 14.72 8.14 10.27
CA ARG A 76 14.94 7.00 9.38
C ARG A 76 13.63 6.43 8.82
N HIS A 77 12.66 6.24 9.69
CA HIS A 77 11.36 5.70 9.28
C HIS A 77 10.64 6.63 8.32
N TYR A 78 10.71 7.93 8.58
CA TYR A 78 10.11 8.93 7.71
C TYR A 78 10.74 8.89 6.31
N ARG A 79 12.06 8.86 6.26
CA ARG A 79 12.79 8.78 5.00
C ARG A 79 12.44 7.50 4.23
N ASP A 80 12.42 6.37 4.94
CA ASP A 80 12.17 5.07 4.32
C ASP A 80 10.77 4.99 3.73
N VAL A 81 9.76 5.50 4.43
CA VAL A 81 8.38 5.45 3.89
C VAL A 81 8.19 6.35 2.68
N LEU A 82 8.97 7.44 2.56
CA LEU A 82 8.88 8.30 1.39
C LEU A 82 9.33 7.59 0.11
N SER A 83 10.24 6.64 0.22
CA SER A 83 10.72 5.89 -0.94
C SER A 83 9.68 4.96 -1.53
N ALA A 84 8.71 4.53 -0.74
CA ALA A 84 7.71 3.54 -1.18
C ALA A 84 6.89 4.01 -2.39
N SER A 85 6.55 5.29 -2.46
CA SER A 85 5.80 5.84 -3.59
C SER A 85 6.65 5.99 -4.85
N LEU A 86 7.98 6.02 -4.69
CA LEU A 86 8.93 6.17 -5.80
C LEU A 86 9.37 4.82 -6.37
N MET A 87 9.40 3.79 -5.53
CA MET A 87 9.76 2.44 -5.96
C MET A 87 8.64 1.88 -6.84
N ILE A 88 8.99 1.50 -8.07
CA ILE A 88 8.03 1.08 -9.10
C ILE A 88 6.98 2.17 -9.37
N SER A 89 7.32 3.41 -9.14
CA SER A 89 6.55 4.62 -9.46
C SER A 89 5.02 4.49 -9.33
N ASN A 90 4.43 5.11 -8.31
CA ASN A 90 2.98 5.12 -8.15
C ASN A 90 2.26 5.73 -9.36
N ASP A 91 2.87 6.72 -10.00
CA ASP A 91 2.29 7.34 -11.20
C ASP A 91 2.18 6.34 -12.35
N ARG A 92 3.20 5.51 -12.53
CA ARG A 92 3.19 4.46 -13.55
C ARG A 92 2.13 3.41 -13.25
N ILE A 93 2.01 2.99 -12.00
CA ILE A 93 1.00 2.03 -11.57
C ILE A 93 -0.40 2.60 -11.79
N ALA A 94 -0.63 3.85 -11.40
CA ALA A 94 -1.92 4.51 -11.57
C ALA A 94 -2.30 4.61 -13.05
N ALA A 95 -1.35 4.96 -13.93
CA ALA A 95 -1.59 5.04 -15.36
C ALA A 95 -1.96 3.67 -15.94
N LYS A 96 -1.26 2.62 -15.54
CA LYS A 96 -1.56 1.26 -15.96
C LYS A 96 -2.92 0.80 -15.47
N SER A 97 -3.25 1.08 -14.21
CA SER A 97 -4.56 0.74 -13.64
C SER A 97 -5.69 1.46 -14.35
N ALA A 98 -5.50 2.72 -14.71
CA ALA A 98 -6.48 3.47 -15.49
C ALA A 98 -6.74 2.84 -16.85
N SER A 99 -5.67 2.42 -17.55
CA SER A 99 -5.79 1.67 -18.81
C SER A 99 -6.57 0.37 -18.63
N MET A 100 -6.27 -0.38 -17.57
CA MET A 100 -6.94 -1.65 -17.28
C MET A 100 -8.42 -1.44 -16.98
N LEU A 101 -8.77 -0.36 -16.28
CA LEU A 101 -10.16 -0.03 -15.96
C LEU A 101 -10.99 0.27 -17.20
N LEU A 102 -10.41 0.84 -18.25
CA LEU A 102 -11.10 1.09 -19.50
C LEU A 102 -11.56 -0.21 -20.17
N VAL A 103 -10.80 -1.28 -19.99
CA VAL A 103 -11.11 -2.59 -20.58
C VAL A 103 -12.01 -3.41 -19.65
N PHE A 104 -11.87 -3.24 -18.33
CA PHE A 104 -12.43 -4.14 -17.33
C PHE A 104 -13.55 -3.51 -16.49
N LYS A 105 -14.07 -2.38 -16.92
CA LYS A 105 -15.04 -1.58 -16.15
C LYS A 105 -16.31 -2.34 -15.79
N ASP A 106 -16.73 -3.28 -16.64
CA ASP A 106 -17.98 -4.02 -16.43
C ASP A 106 -17.84 -5.19 -15.47
N GLU A 107 -16.62 -5.51 -15.05
CA GLU A 107 -16.33 -6.62 -14.14
C GLU A 107 -15.95 -6.18 -12.73
N LEU A 108 -15.89 -4.89 -12.52
CA LEU A 108 -15.62 -4.31 -11.22
C LEU A 108 -16.90 -3.92 -10.51
#